data_07a6d8c7b63f94d491ed812e286828ae
#
_entry.id   07a6d8c7b63f94d491ed812e286828ae
#
_cell.length_a   1.000
_cell.length_b   1.000
_cell.length_c   1.000
_cell.angle_alpha   90.00
_cell.angle_beta   90.00
_cell.angle_gamma   90.00
#
_symmetry.space_group_name_H-M   'P 1'
#
loop_
_entity.id
_entity.type
_entity.pdbx_description
1 polymer ?
#
loop_
_entity_poly.entity_id
_entity_poly.type
_entity_poly.pdbx_seq_one_letter_code
_entity_poly.pdbx_strand_id
1 'polypeptide(L)'
;MTRMTNRRFECFVAAARELHIGRAAERLGIAQPALSQQIRALEQSVGARLLRRVGRGIALTEAGAAFLPEAAAALEQEARAVHVARRAARGELGEISIGYVNTAMLGPELPTLLSAFRRSVPDARIDLQEISVQDQLPALEQRRLDLAVVREPVGILPPEYQARPFSRDALLAAVMPSLAERLPRPLPLEALAEQPFIALRDPQGMGLGHRLWQLCQGAGFTPRIELRVNNATSILGLVAAGFGVSLMPAVLRRIGMAGVALLELEGSEAHTGLAIVHRPADISPLKLRFLAHLPPGGEGFPQPEVIV
;
A
#
# COMPACT_ATOMS: atom_id res chain seq x y z
N MET A 1 -33.58 16.65 -5.08
CA MET A 1 -32.48 15.69 -4.86
C MET A 1 -32.91 14.73 -3.75
N THR A 2 -33.27 13.49 -4.09
CA THR A 2 -33.69 12.46 -3.11
C THR A 2 -32.46 12.05 -2.33
N ARG A 3 -32.52 12.16 -1.00
CA ARG A 3 -31.47 11.73 -0.09
C ARG A 3 -31.19 10.25 -0.33
N MET A 4 -30.09 9.92 -1.02
CA MET A 4 -29.62 8.55 -1.14
C MET A 4 -29.24 8.07 0.27
N THR A 5 -29.87 7.02 0.75
CA THR A 5 -29.55 6.46 2.06
C THR A 5 -28.44 5.43 1.91
N ASN A 6 -27.46 5.45 2.79
CA ASN A 6 -26.36 4.49 2.86
C ASN A 6 -26.87 3.04 2.81
N ARG A 7 -28.09 2.79 3.31
CA ARG A 7 -28.74 1.47 3.22
C ARG A 7 -28.88 0.94 1.79
N ARG A 8 -29.09 1.83 0.80
CA ARG A 8 -29.16 1.43 -0.62
C ARG A 8 -27.80 1.02 -1.16
N PHE A 9 -26.74 1.73 -0.75
CA PHE A 9 -25.36 1.34 -1.10
C PHE A 9 -24.99 0.02 -0.47
N GLU A 10 -25.31 -0.22 0.80
CA GLU A 10 -25.09 -1.50 1.47
C GLU A 10 -25.77 -2.65 0.71
N CYS A 11 -27.04 -2.46 0.34
CA CYS A 11 -27.81 -3.46 -0.40
C CYS A 11 -27.17 -3.76 -1.78
N PHE A 12 -26.75 -2.74 -2.49
CA PHE A 12 -26.08 -2.88 -3.79
C PHE A 12 -24.73 -3.57 -3.66
N VAL A 13 -23.87 -3.11 -2.75
CA VAL A 13 -22.52 -3.69 -2.54
C VAL A 13 -22.62 -5.15 -2.09
N ALA A 14 -23.56 -5.48 -1.20
CA ALA A 14 -23.79 -6.86 -0.80
C ALA A 14 -24.25 -7.72 -1.99
N ALA A 15 -25.20 -7.24 -2.79
CA ALA A 15 -25.67 -7.94 -3.98
C ALA A 15 -24.57 -8.15 -5.02
N ALA A 16 -23.73 -7.12 -5.24
CA ALA A 16 -22.60 -7.15 -6.16
C ALA A 16 -21.52 -8.15 -5.75
N ARG A 17 -21.26 -8.30 -4.45
CA ARG A 17 -20.28 -9.27 -3.91
C ARG A 17 -20.79 -10.71 -3.94
N GLU A 18 -22.05 -10.92 -3.58
CA GLU A 18 -22.66 -12.25 -3.54
C GLU A 18 -23.07 -12.78 -4.93
N LEU A 19 -23.23 -11.91 -5.91
CA LEU A 19 -23.78 -12.21 -7.24
C LEU A 19 -25.12 -12.97 -7.18
N HIS A 20 -25.83 -12.84 -6.04
CA HIS A 20 -27.09 -13.54 -5.77
C HIS A 20 -27.94 -12.77 -4.75
N ILE A 21 -29.15 -12.37 -5.15
CA ILE A 21 -30.04 -11.53 -4.33
C ILE A 21 -30.43 -12.20 -3.00
N GLY A 22 -30.73 -13.51 -3.02
CA GLY A 22 -31.12 -14.27 -1.79
C GLY A 22 -29.99 -14.29 -0.77
N ARG A 23 -28.76 -14.66 -1.17
CA ARG A 23 -27.58 -14.67 -0.27
C ARG A 23 -27.26 -13.30 0.28
N ALA A 24 -27.37 -12.27 -0.57
CA ALA A 24 -27.15 -10.89 -0.12
C ALA A 24 -28.21 -10.45 0.92
N ALA A 25 -29.47 -10.85 0.75
CA ALA A 25 -30.55 -10.58 1.69
C ALA A 25 -30.33 -11.28 3.03
N GLU A 26 -29.97 -12.57 3.01
CA GLU A 26 -29.59 -13.35 4.20
C GLU A 26 -28.43 -12.71 4.95
N ARG A 27 -27.36 -12.33 4.23
CA ARG A 27 -26.20 -11.67 4.81
C ARG A 27 -26.53 -10.34 5.51
N LEU A 28 -27.51 -9.59 4.97
CA LEU A 28 -27.96 -8.32 5.56
C LEU A 28 -29.08 -8.48 6.59
N GLY A 29 -29.57 -9.71 6.83
CA GLY A 29 -30.67 -9.98 7.75
C GLY A 29 -32.00 -9.36 7.32
N ILE A 30 -32.29 -9.25 6.02
CA ILE A 30 -33.51 -8.65 5.49
C ILE A 30 -34.21 -9.59 4.51
N ALA A 31 -35.49 -9.35 4.27
CA ALA A 31 -36.24 -10.11 3.27
C ALA A 31 -35.76 -9.78 1.84
N GLN A 32 -35.67 -10.78 0.97
CA GLN A 32 -35.26 -10.63 -0.43
C GLN A 32 -36.09 -9.57 -1.21
N PRO A 33 -37.42 -9.45 -1.03
CA PRO A 33 -38.18 -8.40 -1.67
C PRO A 33 -37.74 -6.99 -1.25
N ALA A 34 -37.40 -6.80 0.04
CA ALA A 34 -36.93 -5.53 0.56
C ALA A 34 -35.55 -5.14 -0.05
N LEU A 35 -34.60 -6.11 -0.13
CA LEU A 35 -33.31 -5.88 -0.82
C LEU A 35 -33.53 -5.46 -2.28
N SER A 36 -34.40 -6.19 -3.00
CA SER A 36 -34.71 -5.89 -4.41
C SER A 36 -35.34 -4.50 -4.59
N GLN A 37 -36.15 -4.05 -3.63
CA GLN A 37 -36.75 -2.72 -3.62
C GLN A 37 -35.70 -1.62 -3.41
N GLN A 38 -34.77 -1.82 -2.46
CA GLN A 38 -33.68 -0.87 -2.22
C GLN A 38 -32.75 -0.71 -3.44
N ILE A 39 -32.41 -1.82 -4.10
CA ILE A 39 -31.60 -1.79 -5.33
C ILE A 39 -32.34 -1.04 -6.45
N ARG A 40 -33.61 -1.35 -6.68
CA ARG A 40 -34.41 -0.62 -7.68
C ARG A 40 -34.50 0.88 -7.42
N ALA A 41 -34.70 1.26 -6.15
CA ALA A 41 -34.73 2.66 -5.76
C ALA A 41 -33.36 3.36 -5.95
N LEU A 42 -32.25 2.63 -5.77
CA LEU A 42 -30.90 3.11 -6.09
C LEU A 42 -30.73 3.34 -7.59
N GLU A 43 -31.05 2.32 -8.42
CA GLU A 43 -30.97 2.40 -9.87
C GLU A 43 -31.81 3.57 -10.44
N GLN A 44 -33.00 3.80 -9.88
CA GLN A 44 -33.83 4.96 -10.24
C GLN A 44 -33.16 6.31 -9.88
N SER A 45 -32.52 6.38 -8.70
CA SER A 45 -31.85 7.62 -8.27
C SER A 45 -30.55 7.89 -9.04
N VAL A 46 -29.85 6.85 -9.50
CA VAL A 46 -28.64 6.94 -10.34
C VAL A 46 -29.01 7.17 -11.81
N GLY A 47 -30.22 6.80 -12.22
CA GLY A 47 -30.65 6.87 -13.62
C GLY A 47 -30.09 5.78 -14.52
N ALA A 48 -29.53 4.70 -13.93
CA ALA A 48 -28.93 3.61 -14.67
C ALA A 48 -29.18 2.27 -13.98
N ARG A 49 -29.26 1.18 -14.76
CA ARG A 49 -29.24 -0.18 -14.23
C ARG A 49 -27.82 -0.50 -13.79
N LEU A 50 -27.68 -0.97 -12.55
CA LEU A 50 -26.39 -1.36 -11.96
C LEU A 50 -26.21 -2.89 -11.97
N LEU A 51 -27.34 -3.64 -11.92
CA LEU A 51 -27.37 -5.10 -11.93
C LEU A 51 -28.22 -5.62 -13.09
N ARG A 52 -27.80 -6.77 -13.66
CA ARG A 52 -28.57 -7.53 -14.65
C ARG A 52 -28.73 -8.97 -14.21
N ARG A 53 -29.82 -9.63 -14.60
CA ARG A 53 -30.03 -11.06 -14.34
C ARG A 53 -29.16 -11.92 -15.24
N VAL A 54 -28.59 -12.97 -14.68
CA VAL A 54 -27.81 -13.98 -15.39
C VAL A 54 -28.17 -15.36 -14.81
N GLY A 55 -28.93 -16.14 -15.55
CA GLY A 55 -29.43 -17.43 -15.05
C GLY A 55 -30.23 -17.29 -13.75
N ARG A 56 -29.78 -17.98 -12.71
CA ARG A 56 -30.37 -17.92 -11.35
C ARG A 56 -29.75 -16.82 -10.47
N GLY A 57 -28.73 -16.13 -10.96
CA GLY A 57 -28.01 -15.07 -10.25
C GLY A 57 -28.12 -13.69 -10.89
N ILE A 58 -27.21 -12.83 -10.52
CA ILE A 58 -27.06 -11.47 -11.04
C ILE A 58 -25.61 -11.21 -11.44
N ALA A 59 -25.40 -10.24 -12.32
CA ALA A 59 -24.08 -9.70 -12.68
C ALA A 59 -24.15 -8.17 -12.69
N LEU A 60 -23.01 -7.54 -12.55
CA LEU A 60 -22.86 -6.10 -12.74
C LEU A 60 -23.09 -5.72 -14.21
N THR A 61 -23.65 -4.55 -14.43
CA THR A 61 -23.57 -3.82 -15.70
C THR A 61 -22.26 -3.03 -15.75
N GLU A 62 -21.92 -2.40 -16.86
CA GLU A 62 -20.78 -1.48 -16.94
C GLU A 62 -20.93 -0.33 -15.93
N ALA A 63 -22.13 0.26 -15.84
CA ALA A 63 -22.44 1.28 -14.85
C ALA A 63 -22.31 0.73 -13.42
N GLY A 64 -22.75 -0.51 -13.16
CA GLY A 64 -22.60 -1.18 -11.88
C GLY A 64 -21.14 -1.44 -11.53
N ALA A 65 -20.32 -1.83 -12.49
CA ALA A 65 -18.88 -2.04 -12.30
C ALA A 65 -18.14 -0.72 -11.98
N ALA A 66 -18.49 0.36 -12.65
CA ALA A 66 -17.97 1.70 -12.36
C ALA A 66 -18.48 2.24 -11.03
N PHE A 67 -19.75 1.97 -10.68
CA PHE A 67 -20.38 2.49 -9.45
C PHE A 67 -19.95 1.71 -8.19
N LEU A 68 -19.59 0.43 -8.30
CA LEU A 68 -19.27 -0.41 -7.14
C LEU A 68 -18.12 0.13 -6.28
N PRO A 69 -16.96 0.53 -6.83
CA PRO A 69 -15.87 1.09 -6.04
C PRO A 69 -16.29 2.39 -5.32
N GLU A 70 -17.05 3.25 -5.97
CA GLU A 70 -17.52 4.51 -5.40
C GLU A 70 -18.56 4.30 -4.28
N ALA A 71 -19.49 3.35 -4.46
CA ALA A 71 -20.45 2.98 -3.44
C ALA A 71 -19.78 2.34 -2.22
N ALA A 72 -18.77 1.50 -2.44
CA ALA A 72 -17.98 0.90 -1.36
C ALA A 72 -17.20 1.96 -0.59
N ALA A 73 -16.53 2.90 -1.28
CA ALA A 73 -15.81 4.01 -0.67
C ALA A 73 -16.74 4.91 0.16
N ALA A 74 -17.95 5.18 -0.31
CA ALA A 74 -18.93 5.97 0.43
C ALA A 74 -19.36 5.31 1.75
N LEU A 75 -19.60 3.98 1.73
CA LEU A 75 -19.92 3.21 2.95
C LEU A 75 -18.76 3.16 3.94
N GLU A 76 -17.54 3.02 3.44
CA GLU A 76 -16.35 3.07 4.27
C GLU A 76 -16.19 4.44 4.94
N GLN A 77 -16.46 5.52 4.20
CA GLN A 77 -16.40 6.87 4.72
C GLN A 77 -17.48 7.15 5.79
N GLU A 78 -18.69 6.60 5.61
CA GLU A 78 -19.74 6.68 6.65
C GLU A 78 -19.33 5.92 7.92
N ALA A 79 -18.89 4.67 7.78
CA ALA A 79 -18.43 3.87 8.91
C ALA A 79 -17.33 4.58 9.68
N ARG A 80 -16.40 5.23 8.95
CA ARG A 80 -15.35 6.06 9.51
C ARG A 80 -15.93 7.26 10.29
N ALA A 81 -16.89 8.00 9.71
CA ALA A 81 -17.50 9.16 10.35
C ALA A 81 -18.19 8.77 11.66
N VAL A 82 -18.95 7.67 11.67
CA VAL A 82 -19.60 7.13 12.87
C VAL A 82 -18.57 6.70 13.91
N HIS A 83 -17.49 6.05 13.47
CA HIS A 83 -16.40 5.63 14.36
C HIS A 83 -15.74 6.82 15.04
N VAL A 84 -15.39 7.86 14.27
CA VAL A 84 -14.82 9.12 14.79
C VAL A 84 -15.77 9.78 15.81
N ALA A 85 -17.07 9.89 15.48
CA ALA A 85 -18.05 10.48 16.38
C ALA A 85 -18.22 9.68 17.67
N ARG A 86 -18.31 8.35 17.59
CA ARG A 86 -18.39 7.48 18.76
C ARG A 86 -17.16 7.56 19.66
N ARG A 87 -15.98 7.71 19.06
CA ARG A 87 -14.71 7.89 19.81
C ARG A 87 -14.68 9.24 20.53
N ALA A 88 -15.07 10.30 19.83
CA ALA A 88 -15.20 11.61 20.46
C ALA A 88 -16.20 11.58 21.63
N ALA A 89 -17.36 10.92 21.46
CA ALA A 89 -18.36 10.75 22.49
C ALA A 89 -17.89 9.90 23.69
N ARG A 90 -16.97 8.97 23.49
CA ARG A 90 -16.39 8.14 24.55
C ARG A 90 -15.12 8.73 25.17
N GLY A 91 -14.70 9.90 24.76
CA GLY A 91 -13.44 10.49 25.25
C GLY A 91 -12.19 9.73 24.82
N GLU A 92 -12.27 8.82 23.86
CA GLU A 92 -11.15 8.09 23.25
C GLU A 92 -10.44 9.01 22.25
N LEU A 93 -9.81 10.06 22.75
CA LEU A 93 -9.03 10.98 21.92
C LEU A 93 -7.67 10.36 21.67
N GLY A 94 -7.39 9.97 20.43
CA GLY A 94 -6.05 9.62 20.02
C GLY A 94 -5.88 8.27 19.33
N GLU A 95 -6.37 8.13 18.10
CA GLU A 95 -5.96 7.04 17.20
C GLU A 95 -5.19 7.64 16.03
N ILE A 96 -4.14 6.95 15.63
CA ILE A 96 -3.35 7.27 14.47
C ILE A 96 -3.35 6.08 13.53
N SER A 97 -3.83 6.29 12.31
CA SER A 97 -3.86 5.26 11.26
C SER A 97 -2.63 5.37 10.38
N ILE A 98 -1.82 4.33 10.35
CA ILE A 98 -0.53 4.30 9.64
C ILE A 98 -0.56 3.19 8.60
N GLY A 99 -0.47 3.58 7.32
CA GLY A 99 -0.19 2.64 6.23
C GLY A 99 1.30 2.36 6.14
N TYR A 100 1.67 1.13 5.85
CA TYR A 100 3.08 0.78 5.67
C TYR A 100 3.29 -0.30 4.61
N VAL A 101 4.44 -0.27 3.94
CA VAL A 101 4.88 -1.36 3.06
C VAL A 101 5.44 -2.50 3.89
N ASN A 102 5.22 -3.75 3.48
CA ASN A 102 5.55 -4.94 4.26
C ASN A 102 7.02 -4.99 4.72
N THR A 103 7.96 -4.49 3.92
CA THR A 103 9.39 -4.44 4.26
C THR A 103 9.72 -3.47 5.39
N ALA A 104 8.85 -2.53 5.72
CA ALA A 104 9.08 -1.54 6.79
C ALA A 104 9.07 -2.16 8.19
N MET A 105 8.34 -3.26 8.38
CA MET A 105 8.28 -3.97 9.66
C MET A 105 9.41 -4.97 9.88
N LEU A 106 10.21 -5.25 8.85
CA LEU A 106 11.32 -6.20 8.95
C LEU A 106 12.58 -5.56 9.54
N GLY A 107 12.72 -4.23 9.44
CA GLY A 107 13.78 -3.44 10.05
C GLY A 107 13.45 -2.99 11.48
N PRO A 108 14.43 -2.48 12.23
CA PRO A 108 14.20 -1.95 13.55
C PRO A 108 13.55 -0.56 13.56
N GLU A 109 13.60 0.18 12.44
CA GLU A 109 13.30 1.61 12.40
C GLU A 109 11.83 1.89 12.71
N LEU A 110 10.91 1.30 11.96
CA LEU A 110 9.47 1.52 12.19
C LEU A 110 9.01 0.89 13.52
N PRO A 111 9.35 -0.36 13.88
CA PRO A 111 9.00 -0.92 15.19
C PRO A 111 9.55 -0.10 16.36
N THR A 112 10.76 0.44 16.28
CA THR A 112 11.34 1.31 17.31
C THR A 112 10.56 2.61 17.45
N LEU A 113 10.23 3.25 16.33
CA LEU A 113 9.41 4.46 16.28
C LEU A 113 8.04 4.23 16.90
N LEU A 114 7.35 3.15 16.51
CA LEU A 114 6.06 2.76 17.09
C LEU A 114 6.14 2.50 18.59
N SER A 115 7.19 1.81 19.02
CA SER A 115 7.43 1.53 20.44
C SER A 115 7.70 2.81 21.27
N ALA A 116 8.50 3.75 20.72
CA ALA A 116 8.76 5.04 21.36
C ALA A 116 7.47 5.86 21.48
N PHE A 117 6.68 5.93 20.41
CA PHE A 117 5.40 6.62 20.40
C PHE A 117 4.42 6.00 21.43
N ARG A 118 4.26 4.68 21.45
CA ARG A 118 3.39 3.98 22.40
C ARG A 118 3.78 4.27 23.85
N ARG A 119 5.07 4.38 24.15
CA ARG A 119 5.54 4.77 25.51
C ARG A 119 5.20 6.21 25.85
N SER A 120 5.27 7.11 24.88
CA SER A 120 5.00 8.54 25.09
C SER A 120 3.52 8.88 25.17
N VAL A 121 2.65 8.07 24.54
CA VAL A 121 1.20 8.26 24.52
C VAL A 121 0.53 6.89 24.75
N PRO A 122 0.50 6.37 25.98
CA PRO A 122 0.00 5.01 26.28
C PRO A 122 -1.46 4.76 25.89
N ASP A 123 -2.30 5.81 25.94
CA ASP A 123 -3.73 5.73 25.63
C ASP A 123 -4.05 5.91 24.13
N ALA A 124 -3.02 6.20 23.33
CA ALA A 124 -3.19 6.29 21.89
C ALA A 124 -3.36 4.91 21.27
N ARG A 125 -4.32 4.79 20.37
CA ARG A 125 -4.43 3.63 19.50
C ARG A 125 -3.62 3.84 18.25
N ILE A 126 -2.88 2.82 17.84
CA ILE A 126 -2.19 2.77 16.56
C ILE A 126 -2.91 1.74 15.71
N ASP A 127 -3.50 2.20 14.61
CA ASP A 127 -4.06 1.34 13.57
C ASP A 127 -3.00 1.17 12.47
N LEU A 128 -2.53 -0.06 12.27
CA LEU A 128 -1.48 -0.40 11.31
C LEU A 128 -2.07 -1.17 10.14
N GLN A 129 -1.91 -0.63 8.95
CA GLN A 129 -2.43 -1.23 7.73
C GLN A 129 -1.29 -1.52 6.76
N GLU A 130 -1.05 -2.80 6.46
CA GLU A 130 -0.14 -3.19 5.39
C GLU A 130 -0.81 -2.91 4.05
N ILE A 131 -0.30 -1.92 3.32
CA ILE A 131 -0.89 -1.43 2.07
C ILE A 131 0.22 -1.19 1.04
N SER A 132 -0.05 -1.49 -0.21
CA SER A 132 0.86 -1.20 -1.32
C SER A 132 1.11 0.30 -1.50
N VAL A 133 2.28 0.67 -2.02
CA VAL A 133 2.63 2.09 -2.26
C VAL A 133 1.56 2.81 -3.09
N GLN A 134 1.02 2.15 -4.11
CA GLN A 134 0.00 2.70 -5.00
C GLN A 134 -1.32 3.06 -4.29
N ASP A 135 -1.64 2.38 -3.17
CA ASP A 135 -2.90 2.56 -2.45
C ASP A 135 -2.75 3.53 -1.26
N GLN A 136 -1.51 3.83 -0.84
CA GLN A 136 -1.27 4.67 0.33
C GLN A 136 -1.61 6.14 0.10
N LEU A 137 -1.23 6.74 -1.05
CA LEU A 137 -1.59 8.14 -1.36
C LEU A 137 -3.11 8.34 -1.47
N PRO A 138 -3.86 7.50 -2.22
CA PRO A 138 -5.33 7.55 -2.21
C PRO A 138 -5.93 7.38 -0.81
N ALA A 139 -5.33 6.56 0.04
CA ALA A 139 -5.80 6.37 1.41
C ALA A 139 -5.56 7.60 2.31
N LEU A 140 -4.44 8.31 2.12
CA LEU A 140 -4.19 9.61 2.76
C LEU A 140 -5.17 10.67 2.26
N GLU A 141 -5.43 10.73 0.95
CA GLU A 141 -6.37 11.67 0.34
C GLU A 141 -7.79 11.48 0.89
N GLN A 142 -8.22 10.24 1.00
CA GLN A 142 -9.52 9.86 1.57
C GLN A 142 -9.55 9.90 3.11
N ARG A 143 -8.47 10.34 3.75
CA ARG A 143 -8.32 10.37 5.22
C ARG A 143 -8.54 9.02 5.90
N ARG A 144 -8.30 7.93 5.19
CA ARG A 144 -8.27 6.57 5.76
C ARG A 144 -6.96 6.30 6.50
N LEU A 145 -5.90 7.02 6.12
CA LEU A 145 -4.62 7.04 6.81
C LEU A 145 -4.29 8.46 7.26
N ASP A 146 -3.62 8.55 8.39
CA ASP A 146 -2.98 9.77 8.88
C ASP A 146 -1.55 9.90 8.37
N LEU A 147 -0.85 8.78 8.29
CA LEU A 147 0.54 8.67 7.85
C LEU A 147 0.70 7.50 6.90
N ALA A 148 1.58 7.64 5.92
CA ALA A 148 1.98 6.58 5.01
C ALA A 148 3.48 6.34 5.13
N VAL A 149 3.89 5.11 5.42
CA VAL A 149 5.29 4.68 5.45
C VAL A 149 5.60 4.02 4.11
N VAL A 150 6.28 4.74 3.26
CA VAL A 150 6.63 4.32 1.91
C VAL A 150 8.11 4.05 1.80
N ARG A 151 8.50 3.27 0.82
CA ARG A 151 9.90 3.08 0.48
C ARG A 151 10.33 4.05 -0.62
N GLU A 152 11.50 4.64 -0.45
CA GLU A 152 12.08 5.56 -1.43
C GLU A 152 12.46 4.85 -2.75
N PRO A 153 12.37 5.60 -3.89
CA PRO A 153 11.99 7.00 -4.02
C PRO A 153 10.50 7.22 -3.79
N VAL A 154 10.12 8.41 -3.37
CA VAL A 154 8.71 8.78 -3.10
C VAL A 154 8.02 9.46 -4.29
N GLY A 155 8.76 9.67 -5.40
CA GLY A 155 8.24 10.34 -6.59
C GLY A 155 7.88 11.81 -6.36
N ILE A 156 7.11 12.36 -7.30
CA ILE A 156 6.58 13.72 -7.19
C ILE A 156 5.31 13.65 -6.35
N LEU A 157 5.36 14.19 -5.16
CA LEU A 157 4.18 14.32 -4.31
C LEU A 157 3.39 15.57 -4.69
N PRO A 158 2.04 15.52 -4.62
CA PRO A 158 1.23 16.73 -4.65
C PRO A 158 1.68 17.72 -3.57
N PRO A 159 1.57 19.05 -3.81
CA PRO A 159 2.16 20.08 -2.94
C PRO A 159 1.61 20.10 -1.51
N GLU A 160 0.45 19.50 -1.29
CA GLU A 160 -0.18 19.34 0.03
C GLU A 160 0.43 18.23 0.86
N TYR A 161 1.35 17.40 0.33
CA TYR A 161 2.02 16.33 1.05
C TYR A 161 3.49 16.63 1.27
N GLN A 162 4.01 16.13 2.38
CA GLN A 162 5.43 16.14 2.70
C GLN A 162 5.92 14.74 2.98
N ALA A 163 7.13 14.43 2.53
CA ALA A 163 7.85 13.21 2.87
C ALA A 163 9.00 13.54 3.83
N ARG A 164 9.12 12.75 4.90
CA ARG A 164 10.24 12.82 5.84
C ARG A 164 10.95 11.47 5.86
N PRO A 165 12.15 11.36 5.24
CA PRO A 165 12.99 10.17 5.34
C PRO A 165 13.38 9.91 6.81
N PHE A 166 13.42 8.62 7.20
CA PHE A 166 13.81 8.22 8.55
C PHE A 166 14.64 6.94 8.61
N SER A 167 14.91 6.29 7.48
CA SER A 167 15.84 5.17 7.40
C SER A 167 16.59 5.16 6.09
N ARG A 168 17.73 4.44 6.09
CA ARG A 168 18.48 4.11 4.90
C ARG A 168 18.89 2.65 4.96
N ASP A 169 18.74 1.92 3.84
CA ASP A 169 19.03 0.49 3.73
C ASP A 169 19.75 0.22 2.41
N ALA A 170 20.75 -0.64 2.43
CA ALA A 170 21.42 -1.07 1.21
C ALA A 170 20.47 -1.92 0.35
N LEU A 171 20.62 -1.84 -0.95
CA LEU A 171 19.99 -2.77 -1.88
C LEU A 171 20.96 -3.89 -2.22
N LEU A 172 20.44 -5.10 -2.23
CA LEU A 172 21.14 -6.34 -2.53
C LEU A 172 20.51 -6.99 -3.75
N ALA A 173 21.31 -7.67 -4.56
CA ALA A 173 20.78 -8.52 -5.61
C ALA A 173 20.28 -9.83 -5.00
N ALA A 174 18.99 -10.13 -5.20
CA ALA A 174 18.38 -11.41 -4.86
C ALA A 174 18.47 -12.33 -6.08
N VAL A 175 19.18 -13.43 -5.95
CA VAL A 175 19.46 -14.40 -7.02
C VAL A 175 19.37 -15.82 -6.48
N MET A 176 19.23 -16.83 -7.36
CA MET A 176 19.37 -18.23 -6.96
C MET A 176 20.83 -18.54 -6.55
N PRO A 177 21.05 -19.45 -5.58
CA PRO A 177 22.41 -19.84 -5.16
C PRO A 177 23.29 -20.31 -6.30
N SER A 178 22.78 -21.09 -7.23
CA SER A 178 23.51 -21.57 -8.41
C SER A 178 23.98 -20.46 -9.35
N LEU A 179 23.25 -19.35 -9.42
CA LEU A 179 23.69 -18.16 -10.14
C LEU A 179 24.70 -17.38 -9.30
N ALA A 180 24.49 -17.25 -7.99
CA ALA A 180 25.37 -16.53 -7.06
C ALA A 180 26.81 -17.07 -7.05
N GLU A 181 27.00 -18.38 -7.28
CA GLU A 181 28.31 -19.02 -7.35
C GLU A 181 29.15 -18.59 -8.57
N ARG A 182 28.49 -18.07 -9.61
CA ARG A 182 29.11 -17.63 -10.87
C ARG A 182 29.31 -16.14 -10.97
N LEU A 183 28.75 -15.37 -10.03
CA LEU A 183 28.79 -13.93 -10.03
C LEU A 183 29.97 -13.39 -9.21
N PRO A 184 30.59 -12.27 -9.62
CA PRO A 184 31.67 -11.62 -8.88
C PRO A 184 31.16 -11.05 -7.54
N ARG A 185 32.12 -10.77 -6.63
CA ARG A 185 31.83 -10.16 -5.32
C ARG A 185 32.87 -9.08 -5.00
N PRO A 186 32.44 -7.79 -4.82
CA PRO A 186 31.09 -7.26 -4.93
C PRO A 186 30.53 -7.43 -6.35
N LEU A 187 29.19 -7.39 -6.48
CA LEU A 187 28.51 -7.65 -7.74
C LEU A 187 28.30 -6.35 -8.52
N PRO A 188 28.93 -6.15 -9.69
CA PRO A 188 28.55 -5.08 -10.60
C PRO A 188 27.17 -5.39 -11.19
N LEU A 189 26.28 -4.39 -11.19
CA LEU A 189 24.87 -4.60 -11.56
C LEU A 189 24.71 -5.04 -13.03
N GLU A 190 25.65 -4.65 -13.90
CA GLU A 190 25.72 -5.04 -15.31
C GLU A 190 25.84 -6.56 -15.51
N ALA A 191 26.39 -7.28 -14.55
CA ALA A 191 26.48 -8.73 -14.59
C ALA A 191 25.10 -9.42 -14.56
N LEU A 192 24.05 -8.68 -14.24
CA LEU A 192 22.66 -9.17 -14.26
C LEU A 192 21.88 -8.73 -15.52
N ALA A 193 22.48 -7.99 -16.45
CA ALA A 193 21.77 -7.38 -17.59
C ALA A 193 20.98 -8.40 -18.44
N GLU A 194 21.50 -9.60 -18.62
CA GLU A 194 20.85 -10.67 -19.41
C GLU A 194 19.81 -11.49 -18.60
N GLN A 195 19.71 -11.25 -17.29
CA GLN A 195 18.78 -11.98 -16.45
C GLN A 195 17.35 -11.42 -16.57
N PRO A 196 16.30 -12.26 -16.46
CA PRO A 196 14.96 -11.78 -16.26
C PRO A 196 14.82 -11.16 -14.86
N PHE A 197 14.18 -10.00 -14.78
CA PHE A 197 13.93 -9.32 -13.51
C PHE A 197 12.49 -9.50 -13.02
N ILE A 198 12.36 -9.61 -11.70
CA ILE A 198 11.10 -9.58 -10.98
C ILE A 198 11.03 -8.24 -10.26
N ALA A 199 9.96 -7.46 -10.47
CA ALA A 199 9.80 -6.14 -9.87
C ALA A 199 8.51 -6.03 -9.05
N LEU A 200 8.46 -5.06 -8.14
CA LEU A 200 7.21 -4.65 -7.51
C LEU A 200 6.35 -3.87 -8.51
N ARG A 201 5.04 -3.96 -8.31
CA ARG A 201 4.02 -3.21 -9.05
C ARG A 201 3.84 -1.83 -8.41
N ASP A 202 4.95 -1.08 -8.35
CA ASP A 202 4.95 0.28 -7.80
C ASP A 202 4.54 1.30 -8.87
N PRO A 203 3.97 2.46 -8.49
CA PRO A 203 3.72 3.56 -9.41
C PRO A 203 5.01 4.10 -10.01
N GLN A 204 4.89 4.77 -11.14
CA GLN A 204 6.03 5.43 -11.76
C GLN A 204 6.62 6.49 -10.80
N GLY A 205 7.93 6.50 -10.67
CA GLY A 205 8.64 7.41 -9.78
C GLY A 205 8.71 6.98 -8.32
N MET A 206 8.04 5.90 -7.91
CA MET A 206 7.92 5.51 -6.50
C MET A 206 8.40 4.08 -6.25
N GLY A 207 8.89 3.84 -5.04
CA GLY A 207 9.15 2.53 -4.47
C GLY A 207 10.30 1.75 -5.11
N LEU A 208 10.41 0.49 -4.68
CA LEU A 208 11.52 -0.40 -5.09
C LEU A 208 11.49 -0.76 -6.57
N GLY A 209 10.30 -0.88 -7.15
CA GLY A 209 10.16 -1.20 -8.58
C GLY A 209 10.75 -0.11 -9.46
N HIS A 210 10.54 1.16 -9.10
CA HIS A 210 11.17 2.29 -9.79
C HIS A 210 12.66 2.40 -9.48
N ARG A 211 13.08 2.19 -8.22
CA ARG A 211 14.49 2.21 -7.83
C ARG A 211 15.31 1.16 -8.57
N LEU A 212 14.77 -0.06 -8.71
CA LEU A 212 15.39 -1.10 -9.52
C LEU A 212 15.63 -0.60 -10.96
N TRP A 213 14.60 -0.01 -11.56
CA TRP A 213 14.71 0.52 -12.93
C TRP A 213 15.79 1.61 -13.03
N GLN A 214 15.82 2.58 -12.10
CA GLN A 214 16.83 3.64 -12.06
C GLN A 214 18.25 3.10 -11.98
N LEU A 215 18.49 2.14 -11.08
CA LEU A 215 19.83 1.56 -10.89
C LEU A 215 20.29 0.81 -12.15
N CYS A 216 19.40 0.05 -12.78
CA CYS A 216 19.73 -0.63 -14.04
C CYS A 216 20.03 0.36 -15.17
N GLN A 217 19.27 1.47 -15.27
CA GLN A 217 19.56 2.53 -16.24
C GLN A 217 20.91 3.21 -15.95
N GLY A 218 21.21 3.48 -14.67
CA GLY A 218 22.51 4.00 -14.26
C GLY A 218 23.68 3.07 -14.57
N ALA A 219 23.43 1.77 -14.56
CA ALA A 219 24.38 0.70 -14.96
C ALA A 219 24.39 0.43 -16.47
N GLY A 220 23.75 1.27 -17.29
CA GLY A 220 23.81 1.22 -18.75
C GLY A 220 22.89 0.21 -19.43
N PHE A 221 21.91 -0.37 -18.75
CA PHE A 221 20.97 -1.31 -19.35
C PHE A 221 19.52 -1.10 -18.89
N THR A 222 18.59 -1.59 -19.71
CA THR A 222 17.15 -1.62 -19.36
C THR A 222 16.79 -3.01 -18.85
N PRO A 223 16.27 -3.15 -17.62
CA PRO A 223 15.93 -4.47 -17.08
C PRO A 223 14.74 -5.09 -17.83
N ARG A 224 14.88 -6.35 -18.22
CA ARG A 224 13.77 -7.14 -18.79
C ARG A 224 12.87 -7.62 -17.65
N ILE A 225 11.78 -6.88 -17.39
CA ILE A 225 10.83 -7.26 -16.34
C ILE A 225 9.94 -8.40 -16.82
N GLU A 226 10.17 -9.59 -16.30
CA GLU A 226 9.39 -10.80 -16.60
C GLU A 226 8.10 -10.87 -15.77
N LEU A 227 8.19 -10.55 -14.48
CA LEU A 227 7.07 -10.62 -13.56
C LEU A 227 6.96 -9.35 -12.71
N ARG A 228 5.71 -8.98 -12.42
CA ARG A 228 5.40 -7.91 -11.46
C ARG A 228 4.49 -8.44 -10.37
N VAL A 229 4.87 -8.23 -9.11
CA VAL A 229 4.15 -8.67 -7.91
C VAL A 229 3.87 -7.51 -6.96
N ASN A 230 3.02 -7.75 -5.96
CA ASN A 230 2.55 -6.68 -5.06
C ASN A 230 3.35 -6.58 -3.76
N ASN A 231 4.18 -7.57 -3.42
CA ASN A 231 4.97 -7.55 -2.19
C ASN A 231 6.36 -8.21 -2.36
N ALA A 232 7.29 -7.80 -1.51
CA ALA A 232 8.69 -8.23 -1.57
C ALA A 232 8.89 -9.71 -1.24
N THR A 233 8.07 -10.29 -0.39
CA THR A 233 8.17 -11.72 -0.02
C THR A 233 7.85 -12.61 -1.21
N SER A 234 6.87 -12.23 -2.05
CA SER A 234 6.58 -12.94 -3.30
C SER A 234 7.76 -12.92 -4.26
N ILE A 235 8.53 -11.81 -4.31
CA ILE A 235 9.76 -11.75 -5.12
C ILE A 235 10.74 -12.81 -4.67
N LEU A 236 11.02 -12.91 -3.37
CA LEU A 236 11.95 -13.93 -2.86
C LEU A 236 11.52 -15.34 -3.23
N GLY A 237 10.22 -15.66 -3.11
CA GLY A 237 9.68 -16.96 -3.52
C GLY A 237 9.87 -17.26 -5.00
N LEU A 238 9.66 -16.26 -5.86
CA LEU A 238 9.86 -16.40 -7.31
C LEU A 238 11.35 -16.51 -7.69
N VAL A 239 12.24 -15.77 -7.00
CA VAL A 239 13.69 -15.92 -7.16
C VAL A 239 14.12 -17.33 -6.77
N ALA A 240 13.65 -17.85 -5.62
CA ALA A 240 13.95 -19.22 -5.19
C ALA A 240 13.47 -20.27 -6.20
N ALA A 241 12.37 -20.00 -6.90
CA ALA A 241 11.82 -20.86 -7.94
C ALA A 241 12.46 -20.67 -9.32
N GLY A 242 13.43 -19.76 -9.47
CA GLY A 242 14.20 -19.56 -10.71
C GLY A 242 13.52 -18.70 -11.78
N PHE A 243 12.51 -17.91 -11.43
CA PHE A 243 11.83 -17.02 -12.39
C PHE A 243 12.64 -15.77 -12.76
N GLY A 244 13.73 -15.50 -12.04
CA GLY A 244 14.59 -14.36 -12.34
C GLY A 244 15.31 -13.83 -11.12
N VAL A 245 15.78 -12.58 -11.23
CA VAL A 245 16.54 -11.86 -10.20
C VAL A 245 15.79 -10.59 -9.78
N SER A 246 16.17 -10.00 -8.65
CA SER A 246 15.61 -8.70 -8.22
C SER A 246 16.61 -7.92 -7.38
N LEU A 247 16.31 -6.63 -7.14
CA LEU A 247 17.01 -5.81 -6.15
C LEU A 247 16.13 -5.64 -4.92
N MET A 248 16.65 -6.01 -3.77
CA MET A 248 15.88 -6.07 -2.53
C MET A 248 16.61 -5.39 -1.37
N PRO A 249 15.89 -4.72 -0.45
CA PRO A 249 16.50 -4.13 0.73
C PRO A 249 17.21 -5.17 1.59
N ALA A 250 18.37 -4.81 2.15
CA ALA A 250 19.19 -5.72 2.96
C ALA A 250 18.46 -6.26 4.19
N VAL A 251 17.45 -5.54 4.68
CA VAL A 251 16.58 -5.99 5.77
C VAL A 251 15.93 -7.35 5.49
N LEU A 252 15.73 -7.74 4.21
CA LEU A 252 15.17 -9.04 3.84
C LEU A 252 16.08 -10.22 4.14
N ARG A 253 17.38 -9.98 4.44
CA ARG A 253 18.27 -11.03 5.00
C ARG A 253 17.68 -11.71 6.24
N ARG A 254 16.87 -10.96 7.02
CA ARG A 254 16.22 -11.45 8.24
C ARG A 254 15.18 -12.53 8.00
N ILE A 255 14.64 -12.62 6.78
CA ILE A 255 13.66 -13.68 6.43
C ILE A 255 14.38 -15.02 6.25
N GLY A 256 15.63 -15.01 5.76
CA GLY A 256 16.42 -16.23 5.59
C GLY A 256 15.77 -17.25 4.66
N MET A 257 15.23 -16.82 3.52
CA MET A 257 14.51 -17.71 2.60
C MET A 257 15.48 -18.69 1.91
N ALA A 258 15.22 -19.98 2.08
CA ALA A 258 15.96 -21.03 1.38
C ALA A 258 15.81 -20.85 -0.15
N GLY A 259 16.89 -21.11 -0.90
CA GLY A 259 16.90 -20.95 -2.36
C GLY A 259 17.14 -19.51 -2.85
N VAL A 260 17.42 -18.56 -1.96
CA VAL A 260 17.79 -17.18 -2.30
C VAL A 260 19.13 -16.82 -1.72
N ALA A 261 20.04 -16.33 -2.56
CA ALA A 261 21.27 -15.65 -2.17
C ALA A 261 21.10 -14.14 -2.33
N LEU A 262 21.52 -13.37 -1.31
CA LEU A 262 21.50 -11.92 -1.33
C LEU A 262 22.95 -11.42 -1.43
N LEU A 263 23.29 -10.82 -2.59
CA LEU A 263 24.64 -10.37 -2.93
C LEU A 263 24.74 -8.86 -2.79
N GLU A 264 25.87 -8.39 -2.25
CA GLU A 264 26.19 -6.97 -2.19
C GLU A 264 26.54 -6.43 -3.57
N LEU A 265 25.91 -5.29 -3.92
CA LEU A 265 26.21 -4.60 -5.17
C LEU A 265 27.47 -3.75 -5.03
N GLU A 266 28.18 -3.60 -6.13
CA GLU A 266 29.30 -2.69 -6.23
C GLU A 266 28.79 -1.23 -6.26
N GLY A 267 29.50 -0.33 -5.58
CA GLY A 267 29.19 1.10 -5.52
C GLY A 267 28.26 1.49 -4.37
N SER A 268 28.24 2.81 -4.06
CA SER A 268 27.50 3.37 -2.93
C SER A 268 26.07 3.78 -3.27
N GLU A 269 25.70 3.78 -4.55
CA GLU A 269 24.39 4.27 -5.03
C GLU A 269 23.24 3.28 -4.80
N ALA A 270 23.56 2.01 -4.60
CA ALA A 270 22.57 0.96 -4.42
C ALA A 270 21.95 0.99 -3.02
N HIS A 271 21.09 1.96 -2.77
CA HIS A 271 20.37 2.10 -1.50
C HIS A 271 18.91 2.52 -1.71
N THR A 272 18.13 2.35 -0.67
CA THR A 272 16.75 2.80 -0.53
C THR A 272 16.55 3.26 0.91
N GLY A 273 15.42 3.84 1.23
CA GLY A 273 15.07 4.25 2.59
C GLY A 273 13.59 4.07 2.86
N LEU A 274 13.18 4.40 4.08
CA LEU A 274 11.78 4.59 4.43
C LEU A 274 11.52 6.06 4.67
N ALA A 275 10.41 6.55 4.13
CA ALA A 275 9.93 7.89 4.38
C ALA A 275 8.50 7.87 4.91
N ILE A 276 8.16 8.80 5.80
CA ILE A 276 6.77 9.05 6.22
C ILE A 276 6.23 10.16 5.34
N VAL A 277 5.15 9.85 4.63
CA VAL A 277 4.36 10.82 3.87
C VAL A 277 3.14 11.21 4.68
N HIS A 278 2.89 12.50 4.79
CA HIS A 278 1.73 13.04 5.48
C HIS A 278 1.29 14.38 4.88
N ARG A 279 0.09 14.81 5.24
CA ARG A 279 -0.43 16.13 4.89
C ARG A 279 -0.18 17.09 6.06
N PRO A 280 0.68 18.12 5.92
CA PRO A 280 0.96 19.07 7.00
C PRO A 280 -0.25 19.86 7.48
N ALA A 281 -1.22 20.13 6.60
CA ALA A 281 -2.45 20.82 6.96
C ALA A 281 -3.39 20.01 7.87
N ASP A 282 -3.28 18.67 7.86
CA ASP A 282 -4.11 17.77 8.69
C ASP A 282 -3.38 17.42 10.00
N ILE A 283 -2.89 18.43 10.72
CA ILE A 283 -2.11 18.24 11.95
C ILE A 283 -3.05 18.03 13.14
N SER A 284 -3.14 16.77 13.61
CA SER A 284 -3.64 16.50 14.96
C SER A 284 -2.48 16.54 15.96
N PRO A 285 -2.74 16.88 17.25
CA PRO A 285 -1.71 16.82 18.29
C PRO A 285 -1.04 15.44 18.38
N LEU A 286 -1.78 14.38 18.12
CA LEU A 286 -1.26 13.01 18.14
C LEU A 286 -0.30 12.74 16.96
N LYS A 287 -0.65 13.21 15.77
CA LYS A 287 0.23 13.11 14.60
C LYS A 287 1.55 13.87 14.81
N LEU A 288 1.48 15.08 15.39
CA LEU A 288 2.69 15.84 15.72
C LEU A 288 3.58 15.10 16.71
N ARG A 289 2.98 14.50 17.76
CA ARG A 289 3.74 13.68 18.72
C ARG A 289 4.39 12.48 18.05
N PHE A 290 3.70 11.82 17.14
CA PHE A 290 4.31 10.71 16.39
C PHE A 290 5.49 11.19 15.56
N LEU A 291 5.32 12.26 14.78
CA LEU A 291 6.36 12.82 13.93
C LEU A 291 7.57 13.37 14.72
N ALA A 292 7.37 13.76 15.98
CA ALA A 292 8.46 14.20 16.87
C ALA A 292 9.39 13.05 17.30
N HIS A 293 8.98 11.79 17.17
CA HIS A 293 9.85 10.64 17.40
C HIS A 293 10.72 10.27 16.19
N LEU A 294 10.48 10.89 15.04
CA LEU A 294 11.36 10.70 13.88
C LEU A 294 12.75 11.27 14.18
N PRO A 295 13.80 10.64 13.69
CA PRO A 295 15.14 11.22 13.81
C PRO A 295 15.16 12.63 13.23
N PRO A 296 15.96 13.55 13.79
CA PRO A 296 16.07 14.89 13.27
C PRO A 296 16.50 14.82 11.79
N GLY A 297 15.69 15.40 10.92
CA GLY A 297 16.00 15.49 9.50
C GLY A 297 17.16 16.45 9.29
N GLY A 298 18.27 16.00 8.72
CA GLY A 298 19.32 16.94 8.32
C GLY A 298 20.69 16.33 8.06
N GLU A 299 21.19 15.44 8.88
CA GLU A 299 22.54 14.91 8.65
C GLU A 299 22.49 13.39 8.42
N GLY A 300 22.61 12.97 7.14
CA GLY A 300 22.66 11.55 6.74
C GLY A 300 21.51 11.04 5.88
N PHE A 301 20.41 11.78 5.74
CA PHE A 301 19.33 11.43 4.81
C PHE A 301 19.32 12.46 3.68
N PRO A 302 19.59 12.07 2.43
CA PRO A 302 19.41 12.95 1.29
C PRO A 302 17.95 13.42 1.27
N GLN A 303 17.73 14.69 0.90
CA GLN A 303 16.40 15.20 0.58
C GLN A 303 15.78 14.21 -0.43
N PRO A 304 14.48 13.89 -0.33
CA PRO A 304 13.86 13.00 -1.29
C PRO A 304 14.16 13.51 -2.69
N GLU A 305 14.77 12.67 -3.52
CA GLU A 305 15.02 13.00 -4.92
C GLU A 305 13.66 13.31 -5.58
N VAL A 306 13.39 14.59 -5.75
CA VAL A 306 12.26 15.05 -6.57
C VAL A 306 12.71 14.84 -8.02
N ILE A 307 12.22 13.77 -8.61
CA ILE A 307 12.43 13.51 -10.03
C ILE A 307 11.58 14.52 -10.80
N VAL A 308 12.24 15.46 -11.48
CA VAL A 308 11.62 16.41 -12.41
C VAL A 308 11.18 15.71 -13.67
#